data_30894b1aa0a7b76b601a177551dd21ed
#
_entry.id   30894b1aa0a7b76b601a177551dd21ed
#
_cell.length_a   1.000
_cell.length_b   1.000
_cell.length_c   1.000
_cell.angle_alpha   90.00
_cell.angle_beta   90.00
_cell.angle_gamma   90.00
#
_symmetry.space_group_name_H-M   'P 1'
#
loop_
_entity.id
_entity.type
_entity.pdbx_description
1 polymer ?
#
loop_
_entity_poly.entity_id
_entity_poly.type
_entity_poly.pdbx_seq_one_letter_code
_entity_poly.pdbx_strand_id
1 'polypeptide(L)'
;LLDRTGSMSDIWDEALGSVNAYAASVGEADEGEIEGADIKTAVTLAVFDYQESLQFDVLRKDVTSETWIDVTNDEASPRGMTPLFDAIGRIVSLAEADKPEKAVIVIMTDGHENSSREITRDGAKAALDRAKANGWEVVFLGAEFANFGDADAVGMSASKTMAVGQGRMQDSMSALAKKSRAYGKGEEAEIVFDDADRAAADEEGVKDRTGQ
;
A
#
# COMPACT_ATOMS: atom_id res chain seq x y z
N LEU A 1 -0.25 -4.15 -0.90
CA LEU A 1 0.29 -4.53 -2.19
C LEU A 1 1.64 -3.83 -2.38
N LEU A 2 2.70 -4.60 -2.51
CA LEU A 2 4.06 -4.09 -2.61
C LEU A 2 4.63 -4.45 -3.99
N ASP A 3 5.08 -3.43 -4.70
CA ASP A 3 5.89 -3.56 -5.91
C ASP A 3 7.23 -4.20 -5.55
N ARG A 4 7.61 -5.28 -6.24
CA ARG A 4 8.94 -5.88 -6.14
C ARG A 4 9.68 -5.87 -7.48
N THR A 5 9.41 -4.87 -8.31
CA THR A 5 10.07 -4.75 -9.60
C THR A 5 11.54 -4.38 -9.47
N GLY A 6 12.30 -4.51 -10.55
CA GLY A 6 13.76 -4.34 -10.49
C GLY A 6 14.21 -2.95 -10.01
N SER A 7 13.40 -1.92 -10.23
CA SER A 7 13.66 -0.55 -9.76
C SER A 7 13.67 -0.43 -8.23
N MET A 8 12.88 -1.24 -7.53
CA MET A 8 12.85 -1.26 -6.06
C MET A 8 14.16 -1.70 -5.39
N SER A 9 15.16 -2.17 -6.15
CA SER A 9 16.38 -2.80 -5.58
C SER A 9 17.11 -1.93 -4.57
N ASP A 10 17.23 -0.63 -4.81
CA ASP A 10 18.00 0.28 -3.95
C ASP A 10 17.26 0.65 -2.65
N ILE A 11 15.95 0.45 -2.61
CA ILE A 11 15.08 0.80 -1.48
C ILE A 11 14.35 -0.43 -0.89
N TRP A 12 14.68 -1.62 -1.37
CA TRP A 12 13.93 -2.85 -1.06
C TRP A 12 13.91 -3.21 0.42
N ASP A 13 15.08 -3.15 1.07
CA ASP A 13 15.19 -3.46 2.50
C ASP A 13 14.35 -2.50 3.35
N GLU A 14 14.31 -1.22 2.97
CA GLU A 14 13.50 -0.22 3.64
C GLU A 14 12.00 -0.45 3.37
N ALA A 15 11.63 -0.78 2.14
CA ALA A 15 10.25 -1.09 1.78
C ALA A 15 9.72 -2.32 2.55
N LEU A 16 10.51 -3.40 2.65
CA LEU A 16 10.15 -4.55 3.49
C LEU A 16 10.04 -4.18 4.97
N GLY A 17 11.02 -3.43 5.50
CA GLY A 17 11.00 -2.94 6.88
C GLY A 17 9.76 -2.09 7.17
N SER A 18 9.34 -1.27 6.21
CA SER A 18 8.15 -0.42 6.34
C SER A 18 6.84 -1.22 6.36
N VAL A 19 6.75 -2.28 5.55
CA VAL A 19 5.60 -3.19 5.57
C VAL A 19 5.52 -3.95 6.90
N ASN A 20 6.66 -4.42 7.42
CA ASN A 20 6.71 -5.09 8.73
C ASN A 20 6.31 -4.13 9.86
N ALA A 21 6.76 -2.87 9.80
CA ALA A 21 6.37 -1.82 10.75
C ALA A 21 4.85 -1.53 10.70
N TYR A 22 4.27 -1.46 9.50
CA TYR A 22 2.81 -1.32 9.34
C TYR A 22 2.06 -2.47 10.00
N ALA A 23 2.47 -3.70 9.71
CA ALA A 23 1.81 -4.89 10.23
C ALA A 23 1.90 -5.00 11.76
N ALA A 24 3.02 -4.61 12.34
CA ALA A 24 3.17 -4.51 13.79
C ALA A 24 2.26 -3.43 14.37
N SER A 25 2.32 -2.20 13.79
CA SER A 25 1.63 -1.04 14.34
C SER A 25 0.11 -1.07 14.15
N VAL A 26 -0.41 -1.73 13.10
CA VAL A 26 -1.86 -1.72 12.81
C VAL A 26 -2.69 -2.45 13.86
N GLY A 27 -2.09 -3.32 14.66
CA GLY A 27 -2.75 -4.02 15.78
C GLY A 27 -2.47 -3.41 17.15
N GLU A 28 -1.65 -2.35 17.24
CA GLU A 28 -1.36 -1.71 18.52
C GLU A 28 -2.60 -1.00 19.07
N ALA A 29 -2.86 -1.12 20.39
CA ALA A 29 -3.86 -0.31 21.07
C ALA A 29 -3.38 1.14 21.18
N ASP A 30 -4.27 2.11 21.00
CA ASP A 30 -3.93 3.50 21.23
C ASP A 30 -3.85 3.79 22.75
N GLU A 31 -2.97 4.72 23.18
CA GLU A 31 -2.82 5.07 24.59
C GLU A 31 -4.16 5.55 25.20
N GLY A 32 -4.65 4.84 26.20
CA GLY A 32 -5.89 5.18 26.91
C GLY A 32 -7.14 4.44 26.43
N GLU A 33 -7.02 3.50 25.49
CA GLU A 33 -8.15 2.64 25.11
C GLU A 33 -8.54 1.67 26.23
N ILE A 34 -9.86 1.52 26.39
CA ILE A 34 -10.43 0.55 27.32
C ILE A 34 -10.32 -0.83 26.67
N GLU A 35 -9.71 -1.78 27.37
CA GLU A 35 -9.66 -3.20 26.98
C GLU A 35 -11.08 -3.68 26.60
N GLY A 36 -11.29 -4.10 25.35
CA GLY A 36 -12.58 -4.64 24.87
C GLY A 36 -13.23 -3.86 23.71
N ALA A 37 -12.63 -2.76 23.22
CA ALA A 37 -13.03 -2.08 21.98
C ALA A 37 -12.22 -2.52 20.75
N ASP A 38 -11.47 -3.61 20.87
CA ASP A 38 -10.53 -4.06 19.85
C ASP A 38 -11.24 -4.50 18.56
N ILE A 39 -11.01 -3.72 17.51
CA ILE A 39 -11.29 -4.18 16.15
C ILE A 39 -10.24 -5.22 15.82
N LYS A 40 -10.68 -6.41 15.45
CA LYS A 40 -9.79 -7.43 14.93
C LYS A 40 -9.26 -7.02 13.56
N THR A 41 -8.03 -6.53 13.52
CA THR A 41 -7.34 -6.14 12.29
C THR A 41 -6.43 -7.28 11.84
N ALA A 42 -6.47 -7.59 10.55
CA ALA A 42 -5.58 -8.55 9.93
C ALA A 42 -4.94 -7.95 8.67
N VAL A 43 -3.71 -8.33 8.39
CA VAL A 43 -2.93 -7.86 7.26
C VAL A 43 -2.77 -8.97 6.23
N THR A 44 -3.06 -8.65 4.98
CA THR A 44 -2.70 -9.47 3.82
C THR A 44 -1.62 -8.74 3.03
N LEU A 45 -0.46 -9.37 2.85
CA LEU A 45 0.62 -8.85 2.02
C LEU A 45 0.73 -9.65 0.73
N ALA A 46 0.59 -8.96 -0.39
CA ALA A 46 0.91 -9.47 -1.70
C ALA A 46 2.03 -8.64 -2.33
N VAL A 47 2.93 -9.30 -3.04
CA VAL A 47 3.98 -8.68 -3.85
C VAL A 47 3.73 -8.96 -5.33
N PHE A 48 4.16 -8.05 -6.21
CA PHE A 48 3.92 -8.23 -7.64
C PHE A 48 5.11 -7.80 -8.50
N ASP A 49 5.29 -8.50 -9.62
CA ASP A 49 6.20 -8.20 -10.71
C ASP A 49 5.72 -8.88 -12.00
N TYR A 50 6.41 -8.62 -13.11
CA TYR A 50 6.17 -9.29 -14.38
C TYR A 50 7.44 -9.99 -14.87
N GLN A 51 7.33 -11.32 -15.05
CA GLN A 51 8.33 -12.15 -15.71
C GLN A 51 7.60 -13.13 -16.64
N GLU A 52 7.55 -12.84 -17.94
CA GLU A 52 6.77 -13.59 -18.92
C GLU A 52 5.24 -13.51 -18.69
N SER A 53 4.80 -13.47 -17.45
CA SER A 53 3.42 -13.26 -16.99
C SER A 53 3.41 -12.47 -15.67
N LEU A 54 2.22 -12.00 -15.26
CA LEU A 54 2.03 -11.45 -13.92
C LEU A 54 2.46 -12.47 -12.87
N GLN A 55 3.36 -12.06 -12.00
CA GLN A 55 3.67 -12.74 -10.75
C GLN A 55 2.95 -11.96 -9.62
N PHE A 56 2.08 -12.63 -8.91
CA PHE A 56 1.33 -12.07 -7.80
C PHE A 56 1.34 -13.06 -6.65
N ASP A 57 2.26 -12.86 -5.72
CA ASP A 57 2.49 -13.79 -4.62
C ASP A 57 1.94 -13.22 -3.31
N VAL A 58 1.01 -13.93 -2.69
CA VAL A 58 0.49 -13.59 -1.37
C VAL A 58 1.42 -14.20 -0.31
N LEU A 59 2.26 -13.36 0.28
CA LEU A 59 3.25 -13.79 1.28
C LEU A 59 2.64 -13.97 2.67
N ARG A 60 1.66 -13.17 3.01
CA ARG A 60 0.88 -13.26 4.26
C ARG A 60 -0.58 -13.09 3.92
N LYS A 61 -1.46 -13.85 4.56
CA LYS A 61 -2.90 -13.73 4.36
C LYS A 61 -3.63 -13.77 5.69
N ASP A 62 -4.40 -12.71 5.95
CA ASP A 62 -5.25 -12.56 7.15
C ASP A 62 -4.47 -12.76 8.46
N VAL A 63 -3.26 -12.22 8.54
CA VAL A 63 -2.37 -12.35 9.70
C VAL A 63 -2.53 -11.16 10.62
N THR A 64 -2.78 -11.40 11.92
CA THR A 64 -2.84 -10.34 12.93
C THR A 64 -1.44 -9.88 13.35
N SER A 65 -1.33 -8.69 13.96
CA SER A 65 -0.04 -8.16 14.42
C SER A 65 0.66 -9.10 15.41
N GLU A 66 -0.09 -9.76 16.31
CA GLU A 66 0.46 -10.68 17.32
C GLU A 66 1.09 -11.94 16.70
N THR A 67 0.64 -12.32 15.51
CA THR A 67 1.11 -13.52 14.79
C THR A 67 1.92 -13.18 13.55
N TRP A 68 2.14 -11.89 13.28
CA TRP A 68 2.95 -11.46 12.16
C TRP A 68 4.40 -11.94 12.30
N ILE A 69 4.91 -12.53 11.24
CA ILE A 69 6.32 -12.88 11.10
C ILE A 69 6.87 -11.99 10.01
N ASP A 70 7.92 -11.25 10.32
CA ASP A 70 8.54 -10.31 9.38
C ASP A 70 8.87 -10.98 8.05
N VAL A 71 8.54 -10.28 6.98
CA VAL A 71 8.92 -10.70 5.63
C VAL A 71 10.35 -10.28 5.38
N THR A 72 11.12 -11.20 4.78
CA THR A 72 12.56 -11.02 4.54
C THR A 72 12.90 -11.13 3.06
N ASN A 73 14.13 -10.75 2.70
CA ASN A 73 14.66 -10.89 1.35
C ASN A 73 14.69 -12.34 0.83
N ASP A 74 14.67 -13.33 1.71
CA ASP A 74 14.63 -14.74 1.33
C ASP A 74 13.27 -15.15 0.76
N GLU A 75 12.20 -14.43 1.12
CA GLU A 75 10.84 -14.72 0.66
C GLU A 75 10.48 -13.94 -0.61
N ALA A 76 11.01 -12.72 -0.76
CA ALA A 76 10.78 -11.88 -1.93
C ALA A 76 11.97 -10.96 -2.18
N SER A 77 12.33 -10.81 -3.44
CA SER A 77 13.42 -9.93 -3.89
C SER A 77 13.05 -9.20 -5.17
N PRO A 78 13.61 -8.01 -5.43
CA PRO A 78 13.31 -7.22 -6.61
C PRO A 78 13.65 -7.93 -7.91
N ARG A 79 12.74 -7.85 -8.90
CA ARG A 79 12.92 -8.44 -10.22
C ARG A 79 11.81 -8.00 -11.20
N GLY A 80 12.08 -8.13 -12.50
CA GLY A 80 11.04 -7.96 -13.54
C GLY A 80 10.59 -6.51 -13.75
N MET A 81 9.41 -6.36 -14.34
CA MET A 81 8.78 -5.11 -14.74
C MET A 81 7.50 -4.85 -13.92
N THR A 82 6.86 -3.68 -14.11
CA THR A 82 5.76 -3.19 -13.28
C THR A 82 4.38 -3.39 -13.92
N PRO A 83 3.66 -4.49 -13.66
CA PRO A 83 2.29 -4.74 -14.13
C PRO A 83 1.27 -4.16 -13.13
N LEU A 84 1.29 -2.85 -12.92
CA LEU A 84 0.51 -2.19 -11.87
C LEU A 84 -0.99 -2.40 -12.03
N PHE A 85 -1.53 -2.28 -13.26
CA PHE A 85 -2.98 -2.43 -13.47
C PHE A 85 -3.44 -3.88 -13.23
N ASP A 86 -2.64 -4.86 -13.65
CA ASP A 86 -2.92 -6.27 -13.38
C ASP A 86 -2.92 -6.53 -11.87
N ALA A 87 -1.93 -5.99 -11.15
CA ALA A 87 -1.80 -6.14 -9.70
C ALA A 87 -2.96 -5.47 -8.93
N ILE A 88 -3.39 -4.27 -9.35
CA ILE A 88 -4.59 -3.59 -8.81
C ILE A 88 -5.81 -4.49 -8.93
N GLY A 89 -6.06 -5.04 -10.10
CA GLY A 89 -7.21 -5.92 -10.29
C GLY A 89 -7.15 -7.17 -9.43
N ARG A 90 -5.95 -7.75 -9.26
CA ARG A 90 -5.75 -8.94 -8.42
C ARG A 90 -5.97 -8.66 -6.94
N ILE A 91 -5.43 -7.56 -6.39
CA ILE A 91 -5.60 -7.25 -4.96
C ILE A 91 -7.05 -6.91 -4.63
N VAL A 92 -7.74 -6.16 -5.49
CA VAL A 92 -9.17 -5.86 -5.30
C VAL A 92 -10.00 -7.14 -5.36
N SER A 93 -9.75 -8.02 -6.34
CA SER A 93 -10.46 -9.30 -6.44
C SER A 93 -10.21 -10.20 -5.23
N LEU A 94 -9.00 -10.19 -4.66
CA LEU A 94 -8.67 -10.91 -3.44
C LEU A 94 -9.50 -10.38 -2.26
N ALA A 95 -9.55 -9.06 -2.07
CA ALA A 95 -10.35 -8.43 -1.03
C ALA A 95 -11.86 -8.69 -1.23
N GLU A 96 -12.36 -8.63 -2.47
CA GLU A 96 -13.77 -8.97 -2.79
C GLU A 96 -14.11 -10.42 -2.43
N ALA A 97 -13.18 -11.37 -2.59
CA ALA A 97 -13.38 -12.75 -2.21
C ALA A 97 -13.43 -12.93 -0.68
N ASP A 98 -12.61 -12.20 0.06
CA ASP A 98 -12.52 -12.26 1.52
C ASP A 98 -13.67 -11.51 2.21
N LYS A 99 -14.29 -10.53 1.53
CA LYS A 99 -15.45 -9.75 2.00
C LYS A 99 -15.26 -9.11 3.38
N PRO A 100 -14.19 -8.38 3.63
CA PRO A 100 -14.05 -7.68 4.90
C PRO A 100 -15.12 -6.60 5.04
N GLU A 101 -15.56 -6.33 6.26
CA GLU A 101 -16.48 -5.23 6.55
C GLU A 101 -15.86 -3.88 6.17
N LYS A 102 -14.58 -3.70 6.52
CA LYS A 102 -13.74 -2.57 6.10
C LYS A 102 -12.41 -3.07 5.58
N ALA A 103 -11.84 -2.37 4.62
CA ALA A 103 -10.49 -2.64 4.12
C ALA A 103 -9.74 -1.35 3.82
N VAL A 104 -8.43 -1.39 4.00
CA VAL A 104 -7.49 -0.38 3.52
C VAL A 104 -6.55 -1.08 2.55
N ILE A 105 -6.61 -0.72 1.28
CA ILE A 105 -5.72 -1.23 0.24
C ILE A 105 -4.58 -0.23 0.07
N VAL A 106 -3.40 -0.58 0.56
CA VAL A 106 -2.18 0.22 0.42
C VAL A 106 -1.40 -0.32 -0.79
N ILE A 107 -1.10 0.54 -1.74
CA ILE A 107 -0.31 0.21 -2.93
C ILE A 107 1.00 1.00 -2.85
N MET A 108 2.12 0.30 -2.72
CA MET A 108 3.46 0.89 -2.71
C MET A 108 4.20 0.50 -3.98
N THR A 109 4.71 1.49 -4.70
CA THR A 109 5.48 1.33 -5.94
C THR A 109 6.50 2.47 -6.09
N ASP A 110 7.59 2.23 -6.82
CA ASP A 110 8.60 3.23 -7.17
C ASP A 110 8.58 3.58 -8.66
N GLY A 111 7.58 3.09 -9.41
CA GLY A 111 7.60 3.21 -10.84
C GLY A 111 6.24 3.28 -11.53
N HIS A 112 6.34 3.54 -12.82
CA HIS A 112 5.20 3.59 -13.73
C HIS A 112 4.76 2.20 -14.19
N GLU A 113 3.46 2.09 -14.48
CA GLU A 113 2.90 0.99 -15.26
C GLU A 113 3.66 0.79 -16.57
N ASN A 114 4.13 -0.42 -16.84
CA ASN A 114 4.86 -0.70 -18.08
C ASN A 114 4.69 -2.11 -18.66
N SER A 115 3.93 -3.00 -17.99
CA SER A 115 3.90 -4.41 -18.41
C SER A 115 2.57 -5.14 -18.17
N SER A 116 1.50 -4.47 -17.77
CA SER A 116 0.18 -5.09 -17.62
C SER A 116 -0.33 -5.66 -18.95
N ARG A 117 -0.92 -6.84 -18.90
CA ARG A 117 -1.42 -7.59 -20.05
C ARG A 117 -2.84 -8.11 -19.87
N GLU A 118 -3.28 -8.33 -18.63
CA GLU A 118 -4.56 -8.94 -18.32
C GLU A 118 -5.63 -7.87 -18.11
N ILE A 119 -5.27 -6.75 -17.50
CA ILE A 119 -6.18 -5.68 -17.09
C ILE A 119 -5.74 -4.36 -17.72
N THR A 120 -6.66 -3.71 -18.40
CA THR A 120 -6.46 -2.37 -18.94
C THR A 120 -6.52 -1.31 -17.83
N ARG A 121 -6.05 -0.11 -18.11
CA ARG A 121 -6.23 1.06 -17.22
C ARG A 121 -7.70 1.23 -16.79
N ASP A 122 -8.65 1.14 -17.72
CA ASP A 122 -10.08 1.29 -17.41
C ASP A 122 -10.58 0.12 -16.54
N GLY A 123 -10.02 -1.08 -16.73
CA GLY A 123 -10.30 -2.25 -15.88
C GLY A 123 -9.77 -2.06 -14.45
N ALA A 124 -8.55 -1.51 -14.29
CA ALA A 124 -7.99 -1.18 -13.00
C ALA A 124 -8.80 -0.09 -12.29
N LYS A 125 -9.19 0.98 -13.04
CA LYS A 125 -10.09 2.00 -12.52
C LYS A 125 -11.42 1.41 -12.04
N ALA A 126 -12.04 0.56 -12.83
CA ALA A 126 -13.30 -0.10 -12.45
C ALA A 126 -13.12 -0.99 -11.19
N ALA A 127 -11.97 -1.64 -11.02
CA ALA A 127 -11.66 -2.39 -9.80
C ALA A 127 -11.58 -1.46 -8.58
N LEU A 128 -10.88 -0.33 -8.68
CA LEU A 128 -10.80 0.65 -7.59
C LEU A 128 -12.15 1.30 -7.29
N ASP A 129 -12.98 1.56 -8.31
CA ASP A 129 -14.34 2.10 -8.13
C ASP A 129 -15.22 1.08 -7.36
N ARG A 130 -15.05 -0.23 -7.59
CA ARG A 130 -15.74 -1.26 -6.80
C ARG A 130 -15.26 -1.31 -5.36
N ALA A 131 -13.95 -1.20 -5.13
CA ALA A 131 -13.40 -1.13 -3.78
C ALA A 131 -14.00 0.06 -3.01
N LYS A 132 -14.03 1.25 -3.62
CA LYS A 132 -14.66 2.44 -3.04
C LYS A 132 -16.17 2.26 -2.82
N ALA A 133 -16.88 1.61 -3.73
CA ALA A 133 -18.32 1.32 -3.59
C ALA A 133 -18.62 0.35 -2.42
N ASN A 134 -17.67 -0.51 -2.07
CA ASN A 134 -17.73 -1.35 -0.86
C ASN A 134 -17.40 -0.57 0.43
N GLY A 135 -17.11 0.73 0.34
CA GLY A 135 -16.69 1.56 1.46
C GLY A 135 -15.23 1.34 1.85
N TRP A 136 -14.41 0.75 1.00
CA TRP A 136 -13.00 0.49 1.28
C TRP A 136 -12.12 1.67 0.90
N GLU A 137 -11.06 1.87 1.67
CA GLU A 137 -10.05 2.87 1.41
C GLU A 137 -8.94 2.32 0.50
N VAL A 138 -8.46 3.17 -0.40
CA VAL A 138 -7.32 2.86 -1.27
C VAL A 138 -6.36 4.03 -1.22
N VAL A 139 -5.10 3.76 -0.93
CA VAL A 139 -4.02 4.76 -0.91
C VAL A 139 -2.81 4.28 -1.70
N PHE A 140 -2.12 5.22 -2.33
CA PHE A 140 -0.88 4.99 -3.07
C PHE A 140 0.29 5.65 -2.36
N LEU A 141 1.37 4.90 -2.15
CA LEU A 141 2.65 5.40 -1.67
C LEU A 141 3.70 5.24 -2.76
N GLY A 142 4.30 6.34 -3.16
CA GLY A 142 5.43 6.35 -4.09
C GLY A 142 6.74 6.27 -3.33
N ALA A 143 7.42 5.13 -3.40
CA ALA A 143 8.69 4.91 -2.73
C ALA A 143 9.83 5.59 -3.53
N GLU A 144 10.36 6.73 -3.06
CA GLU A 144 11.25 7.64 -3.83
C GLU A 144 10.66 8.03 -5.20
N PHE A 145 9.33 8.11 -5.30
CA PHE A 145 8.62 8.33 -6.54
C PHE A 145 7.43 9.27 -6.33
N ALA A 146 7.39 10.38 -7.06
CA ALA A 146 6.37 11.43 -6.91
C ALA A 146 5.45 11.57 -8.13
N ASN A 147 5.67 10.81 -9.21
CA ASN A 147 4.81 10.90 -10.39
C ASN A 147 3.62 9.93 -10.29
N PHE A 148 2.49 10.44 -9.86
CA PHE A 148 1.25 9.67 -9.68
C PHE A 148 0.33 9.67 -10.91
N GLY A 149 0.85 9.91 -12.12
CA GLY A 149 0.05 9.94 -13.35
C GLY A 149 -0.74 8.66 -13.59
N ASP A 150 -0.20 7.49 -13.22
CA ASP A 150 -0.93 6.22 -13.32
C ASP A 150 -2.01 6.08 -12.25
N ALA A 151 -1.76 6.56 -11.03
CA ALA A 151 -2.77 6.60 -9.96
C ALA A 151 -3.92 7.57 -10.34
N ASP A 152 -3.61 8.77 -10.84
CA ASP A 152 -4.60 9.71 -11.36
C ASP A 152 -5.42 9.11 -12.51
N ALA A 153 -4.75 8.42 -13.44
CA ALA A 153 -5.40 7.79 -14.59
C ALA A 153 -6.40 6.69 -14.20
N VAL A 154 -6.23 6.06 -13.04
CA VAL A 154 -7.20 5.10 -12.47
C VAL A 154 -8.14 5.75 -11.45
N GLY A 155 -8.17 7.07 -11.36
CA GLY A 155 -9.15 7.83 -10.56
C GLY A 155 -8.81 7.96 -9.07
N MET A 156 -7.53 7.94 -8.73
CA MET A 156 -7.07 8.32 -7.38
C MET A 156 -6.95 9.84 -7.26
N SER A 157 -7.31 10.36 -6.09
CA SER A 157 -7.13 11.79 -5.80
C SER A 157 -5.77 12.05 -5.16
N ALA A 158 -5.26 13.26 -5.29
CA ALA A 158 -4.01 13.68 -4.67
C ALA A 158 -4.00 13.51 -3.13
N SER A 159 -5.16 13.59 -2.47
CA SER A 159 -5.26 13.33 -1.02
C SER A 159 -5.04 11.87 -0.62
N LYS A 160 -5.08 10.95 -1.59
CA LYS A 160 -4.89 9.51 -1.41
C LYS A 160 -3.53 9.02 -1.93
N THR A 161 -2.68 9.92 -2.42
CA THR A 161 -1.34 9.62 -2.92
C THR A 161 -0.31 10.42 -2.13
N MET A 162 0.84 9.83 -1.83
CA MET A 162 1.94 10.49 -1.13
C MET A 162 3.28 9.89 -1.56
N ALA A 163 4.24 10.74 -1.92
CA ALA A 163 5.61 10.30 -2.13
C ALA A 163 6.33 10.19 -0.78
N VAL A 164 7.11 9.15 -0.63
CA VAL A 164 7.84 8.84 0.60
C VAL A 164 9.33 8.75 0.28
N GLY A 165 10.12 9.62 0.89
CA GLY A 165 11.56 9.66 0.72
C GLY A 165 12.27 8.51 1.43
N GLN A 166 13.47 8.19 0.94
CA GLN A 166 14.35 7.21 1.55
C GLN A 166 14.66 7.60 3.01
N GLY A 167 14.61 6.62 3.92
CA GLY A 167 14.73 6.83 5.36
C GLY A 167 13.44 7.30 6.04
N ARG A 168 12.32 7.43 5.30
CA ARG A 168 11.01 7.85 5.83
C ARG A 168 9.91 6.80 5.71
N MET A 169 10.17 5.70 5.01
CA MET A 169 9.12 4.71 4.71
C MET A 169 8.56 4.05 5.96
N GLN A 170 9.40 3.71 6.93
CA GLN A 170 8.96 3.07 8.16
C GLN A 170 8.03 3.97 8.99
N ASP A 171 8.43 5.23 9.19
CA ASP A 171 7.63 6.20 9.97
C ASP A 171 6.31 6.51 9.26
N SER A 172 6.35 6.68 7.92
CA SER A 172 5.15 6.92 7.11
C SER A 172 4.17 5.74 7.16
N MET A 173 4.67 4.51 7.12
CA MET A 173 3.82 3.32 7.22
C MET A 173 3.25 3.14 8.64
N SER A 174 4.01 3.46 9.68
CA SER A 174 3.51 3.47 11.06
C SER A 174 2.41 4.54 11.28
N ALA A 175 2.58 5.73 10.68
CA ALA A 175 1.55 6.76 10.69
C ALA A 175 0.29 6.32 9.92
N LEU A 176 0.46 5.68 8.75
CA LEU A 176 -0.66 5.13 7.99
C LEU A 176 -1.37 4.01 8.77
N ALA A 177 -0.66 3.20 9.55
CA ALA A 177 -1.27 2.18 10.40
C ALA A 177 -2.22 2.80 11.44
N LYS A 178 -1.85 3.94 12.04
CA LYS A 178 -2.74 4.69 12.95
C LYS A 178 -4.00 5.18 12.25
N LYS A 179 -3.85 5.79 11.07
CA LYS A 179 -4.99 6.23 10.24
C LYS A 179 -5.89 5.04 9.85
N SER A 180 -5.29 3.90 9.53
CA SER A 180 -6.02 2.66 9.21
C SER A 180 -6.84 2.14 10.39
N ARG A 181 -6.30 2.21 11.60
CA ARG A 181 -7.05 1.87 12.84
C ARG A 181 -8.21 2.83 13.07
N ALA A 182 -7.98 4.15 13.01
CA ALA A 182 -9.02 5.15 13.18
C ALA A 182 -10.16 4.98 12.16
N TYR A 183 -9.82 4.71 10.89
CA TYR A 183 -10.81 4.36 9.88
C TYR A 183 -11.53 3.05 10.24
N GLY A 184 -10.81 2.01 10.63
CA GLY A 184 -11.37 0.73 11.07
C GLY A 184 -12.40 0.90 12.18
N LYS A 185 -12.09 1.68 13.20
CA LYS A 185 -12.97 2.00 14.35
C LYS A 185 -14.15 2.92 13.98
N GLY A 186 -14.12 3.55 12.80
CA GLY A 186 -15.14 4.52 12.39
C GLY A 186 -14.96 5.90 13.03
N GLU A 187 -13.82 6.16 13.62
CA GLU A 187 -13.41 7.47 14.14
C GLU A 187 -13.12 8.44 12.99
N GLU A 188 -12.57 7.91 11.90
CA GLU A 188 -12.36 8.64 10.65
C GLU A 188 -13.20 8.04 9.53
N ALA A 189 -13.79 8.91 8.71
CA ALA A 189 -14.62 8.49 7.58
C ALA A 189 -13.81 8.02 6.39
N GLU A 190 -12.58 8.55 6.24
CA GLU A 190 -11.67 8.25 5.14
C GLU A 190 -10.21 8.46 5.57
N ILE A 191 -9.28 7.87 4.83
CA ILE A 191 -7.85 8.10 5.00
C ILE A 191 -7.41 9.16 4.00
N VAL A 192 -6.81 10.26 4.49
CA VAL A 192 -6.20 11.31 3.66
C VAL A 192 -4.80 11.62 4.17
N PHE A 193 -3.92 11.99 3.24
CA PHE A 193 -2.59 12.52 3.57
C PHE A 193 -2.64 14.04 3.62
N ASP A 194 -2.40 14.59 4.79
CA ASP A 194 -2.33 16.02 5.03
C ASP A 194 -0.91 16.60 4.84
N ASP A 195 -0.76 17.91 5.04
CA ASP A 195 0.54 18.56 4.88
C ASP A 195 1.58 18.08 5.90
N ALA A 196 1.16 17.65 7.10
CA ALA A 196 2.06 17.11 8.12
C ALA A 196 2.57 15.71 7.73
N ASP A 197 1.70 14.85 7.18
CA ASP A 197 2.09 13.55 6.63
C ASP A 197 3.13 13.72 5.52
N ARG A 198 2.86 14.63 4.57
CA ARG A 198 3.74 14.90 3.41
C ARG A 198 5.10 15.47 3.83
N ALA A 199 5.10 16.36 4.82
CA ALA A 199 6.35 16.91 5.38
C ALA A 199 7.16 15.82 6.10
N ALA A 200 6.51 14.97 6.89
CA ALA A 200 7.17 13.85 7.57
C ALA A 200 7.73 12.82 6.58
N ALA A 201 7.05 12.61 5.46
CA ALA A 201 7.46 11.71 4.38
C ALA A 201 8.58 12.28 3.48
N ASP A 202 8.99 13.54 3.64
CA ASP A 202 9.94 14.26 2.75
C ASP A 202 9.44 14.32 1.29
N GLU A 203 8.12 14.47 1.09
CA GLU A 203 7.53 14.46 -0.26
C GLU A 203 8.12 15.55 -1.16
N GLU A 204 8.38 16.77 -0.64
CA GLU A 204 9.00 17.85 -1.39
C GLU A 204 10.43 17.49 -1.83
N GLY A 205 11.22 16.88 -0.92
CA GLY A 205 12.55 16.39 -1.26
C GLY A 205 12.54 15.31 -2.35
N VAL A 206 11.52 14.44 -2.37
CA VAL A 206 11.35 13.45 -3.46
C VAL A 206 11.03 14.17 -4.77
N LYS A 207 10.12 15.14 -4.78
CA LYS A 207 9.78 15.94 -5.97
C LYS A 207 11.00 16.65 -6.54
N ASP A 208 11.79 17.30 -5.69
CA ASP A 208 13.01 17.98 -6.09
C ASP A 208 14.04 17.03 -6.72
N ARG A 209 14.25 15.85 -6.12
CA ARG A 209 15.20 14.84 -6.63
C ARG A 209 14.75 14.22 -7.95
N THR A 210 13.46 14.03 -8.12
CA THR A 210 12.88 13.39 -9.31
C THR A 210 12.51 14.38 -10.42
N GLY A 211 12.60 15.70 -10.14
CA GLY A 211 12.29 16.77 -11.11
C GLY A 211 10.79 16.89 -11.42
N GLN A 212 9.95 16.60 -10.42
CA GLN A 212 8.49 16.55 -10.58
C GLN A 212 7.78 17.54 -9.67
#